data_fa4c5b425ebf4c0bd5a7b23c8068ebf0
#
_entry.id   fa4c5b425ebf4c0bd5a7b23c8068ebf0
#
_cell.length_a   1.000
_cell.length_b   1.000
_cell.length_c   1.000
_cell.angle_alpha   90.00
_cell.angle_beta   90.00
_cell.angle_gamma   90.00
#
_symmetry.space_group_name_H-M   'P 1'
#
loop_
_entity.id
_entity.type
_entity.pdbx_description
1 polymer ?
#
loop_
_entity_poly.entity_id
_entity_poly.type
_entity_poly.pdbx_seq_one_letter_code
_entity_poly.pdbx_strand_id
1 'polypeptide(L)'
;TGLQVHLYGINFDEKESTSDAVYHGSFKPEELPDHLEGDFGLVWDGPSAESCVGNTGEYLKYNNPHKTSLYLSSNMPVLIWKEAAMADFVIANKVGIAVNSLYDAKEAIDAISTEEYQEMCENAKKISGNLKDGYYFKKALKNCL
;
A
#
# COMPACT_ATOMS: atom_id res chain seq x y z
N THR A 1 8.94 4.61 -16.11
CA THR A 1 9.19 3.49 -15.16
C THR A 1 8.68 2.15 -15.69
N GLY A 2 7.81 2.13 -16.72
CA GLY A 2 7.17 0.93 -17.24
C GLY A 2 6.14 0.32 -16.26
N LEU A 3 5.72 1.06 -15.24
CA LEU A 3 4.60 0.76 -14.37
C LEU A 3 3.53 1.84 -14.61
N GLN A 4 2.26 1.44 -14.66
CA GLN A 4 1.15 2.36 -14.66
C GLN A 4 0.79 2.71 -13.22
N VAL A 5 0.59 3.99 -12.93
CA VAL A 5 0.25 4.50 -11.60
C VAL A 5 -1.16 5.06 -11.61
N HIS A 6 -2.04 4.51 -10.79
CA HIS A 6 -3.39 5.00 -10.58
C HIS A 6 -3.43 5.97 -9.40
N LEU A 7 -3.90 7.19 -9.64
CA LEU A 7 -3.91 8.28 -8.67
C LEU A 7 -5.33 8.62 -8.25
N TYR A 8 -5.53 8.74 -6.94
CA TYR A 8 -6.81 9.07 -6.30
C TYR A 8 -6.61 10.20 -5.29
N GLY A 9 -7.52 11.12 -5.22
CA GLY A 9 -7.52 12.20 -4.23
C GLY A 9 -7.71 13.58 -4.81
N ILE A 10 -7.64 14.57 -3.93
CA ILE A 10 -7.73 16.00 -4.26
C ILE A 10 -6.34 16.59 -4.54
N ASN A 11 -6.29 17.76 -5.15
CA ASN A 11 -5.06 18.55 -5.39
C ASN A 11 -4.07 17.91 -6.38
N PHE A 12 -4.53 17.04 -7.27
CA PHE A 12 -3.70 16.59 -8.37
C PHE A 12 -3.58 17.70 -9.42
N ASP A 13 -2.36 18.07 -9.79
CA ASP A 13 -2.11 19.02 -10.90
C ASP A 13 -1.94 18.23 -12.21
N GLU A 14 -2.92 18.35 -13.09
CA GLU A 14 -2.90 17.67 -14.40
C GLU A 14 -1.70 18.08 -15.27
N LYS A 15 -1.07 19.25 -14.99
CA LYS A 15 0.13 19.69 -15.69
C LYS A 15 1.37 18.86 -15.34
N GLU A 16 1.36 18.20 -14.20
CA GLU A 16 2.42 17.29 -13.76
C GLU A 16 2.14 15.83 -14.16
N SER A 17 1.04 15.58 -14.88
CA SER A 17 0.69 14.26 -15.36
C SER A 17 1.71 13.73 -16.35
N THR A 18 2.07 12.48 -16.19
CA THR A 18 2.91 11.72 -17.13
C THR A 18 2.06 10.68 -17.84
N SER A 19 2.55 10.14 -18.96
CA SER A 19 1.87 9.08 -19.72
C SER A 19 1.61 7.81 -18.89
N ASP A 20 2.34 7.62 -17.80
CA ASP A 20 2.25 6.45 -16.94
C ASP A 20 1.27 6.65 -15.76
N ALA A 21 0.70 7.86 -15.62
CA ALA A 21 -0.22 8.22 -14.54
C ALA A 21 -1.67 8.31 -15.03
N VAL A 22 -2.57 7.61 -14.36
CA VAL A 22 -4.02 7.68 -14.59
C VAL A 22 -4.69 8.29 -13.36
N TYR A 23 -5.27 9.47 -13.53
CA TYR A 23 -5.98 10.13 -12.44
C TYR A 23 -7.47 9.80 -12.47
N HIS A 24 -7.99 9.28 -11.37
CA HIS A 24 -9.38 8.84 -11.20
C HIS A 24 -10.26 9.84 -10.45
N GLY A 25 -9.70 10.96 -9.99
CA GLY A 25 -10.44 11.93 -9.19
C GLY A 25 -10.45 11.60 -7.70
N SER A 26 -11.41 12.16 -7.00
CA SER A 26 -11.56 12.01 -5.54
C SER A 26 -12.86 11.33 -5.19
N PHE A 27 -12.80 10.37 -4.29
CA PHE A 27 -13.93 9.62 -3.76
C PHE A 27 -14.04 9.84 -2.24
N LYS A 28 -15.22 9.63 -1.68
CA LYS A 28 -15.36 9.59 -0.23
C LYS A 28 -14.65 8.37 0.35
N PRO A 29 -14.16 8.44 1.61
CA PRO A 29 -13.43 7.33 2.21
C PRO A 29 -14.15 5.98 2.18
N GLU A 30 -15.48 5.99 2.32
CA GLU A 30 -16.33 4.80 2.27
C GLU A 30 -16.51 4.21 0.87
N GLU A 31 -16.35 5.02 -0.17
CA GLU A 31 -16.53 4.63 -1.58
C GLU A 31 -15.19 4.23 -2.22
N LEU A 32 -14.09 4.83 -1.77
CA LEU A 32 -12.77 4.65 -2.38
C LEU A 32 -12.34 3.18 -2.52
N PRO A 33 -12.58 2.27 -1.54
CA PRO A 33 -12.21 0.86 -1.68
C PRO A 33 -12.78 0.17 -2.92
N ASP A 34 -13.97 0.58 -3.36
CA ASP A 34 -14.67 -0.03 -4.51
C ASP A 34 -14.19 0.53 -5.87
N HIS A 35 -13.40 1.61 -5.83
CA HIS A 35 -12.88 2.29 -7.02
C HIS A 35 -11.38 2.09 -7.23
N LEU A 36 -10.69 1.42 -6.31
CA LEU A 36 -9.26 1.18 -6.45
C LEU A 36 -8.97 0.21 -7.60
N GLU A 37 -8.12 0.64 -8.51
CA GLU A 37 -7.60 -0.14 -9.62
C GLU A 37 -6.09 -0.36 -9.46
N GLY A 38 -5.58 -1.49 -9.97
CA GLY A 38 -4.18 -1.85 -9.93
C GLY A 38 -3.89 -3.13 -9.16
N ASP A 39 -2.68 -3.62 -9.30
CA ASP A 39 -2.23 -4.87 -8.69
C ASP A 39 -1.68 -4.68 -7.28
N PHE A 40 -1.10 -3.52 -6.98
CA PHE A 40 -0.51 -3.19 -5.69
C PHE A 40 -0.91 -1.80 -5.21
N GLY A 41 -1.22 -1.69 -3.92
CA GLY A 41 -1.37 -0.39 -3.25
C GLY A 41 -0.01 0.16 -2.81
N LEU A 42 0.33 1.37 -3.22
CA LEU A 42 1.61 2.01 -2.89
C LEU A 42 1.57 2.68 -1.51
N VAL A 43 2.42 2.21 -0.61
CA VAL A 43 2.66 2.80 0.72
C VAL A 43 4.02 3.50 0.71
N TRP A 44 4.01 4.74 0.30
CA TRP A 44 5.17 5.61 0.13
C TRP A 44 4.80 7.04 0.50
N ASP A 45 5.72 7.77 1.13
CA ASP A 45 5.55 9.18 1.47
C ASP A 45 6.87 9.95 1.32
N GLY A 46 6.76 11.26 1.15
CA GLY A 46 7.91 12.15 0.96
C GLY A 46 8.17 12.51 -0.50
N PRO A 47 9.07 13.46 -0.73
CA PRO A 47 9.29 14.05 -2.05
C PRO A 47 10.24 13.25 -2.96
N SER A 48 10.83 12.15 -2.47
CA SER A 48 11.85 11.39 -3.20
C SER A 48 11.34 10.01 -3.59
N ALA A 49 11.70 9.56 -4.79
CA ALA A 49 11.52 8.20 -5.24
C ALA A 49 12.64 7.26 -4.76
N GLU A 50 13.76 7.80 -4.31
CA GLU A 50 14.91 7.01 -3.84
C GLU A 50 14.68 6.44 -2.44
N SER A 51 14.05 7.23 -1.56
CA SER A 51 13.66 6.78 -0.21
C SER A 51 12.60 7.70 0.38
N CYS A 52 11.88 7.23 1.40
CA CYS A 52 10.93 8.04 2.14
C CYS A 52 11.69 9.00 3.07
N VAL A 53 11.96 10.21 2.59
CA VAL A 53 12.68 11.27 3.32
C VAL A 53 11.75 12.44 3.66
N GLY A 54 12.24 13.34 4.51
CA GLY A 54 11.48 14.48 5.03
C GLY A 54 10.52 14.06 6.15
N ASN A 55 9.83 15.04 6.74
CA ASN A 55 9.00 14.81 7.93
C ASN A 55 7.92 13.74 7.73
N THR A 56 7.27 13.73 6.55
CA THR A 56 6.22 12.74 6.24
C THR A 56 6.80 11.38 5.87
N GLY A 57 7.92 11.36 5.13
CA GLY A 57 8.56 10.12 4.71
C GLY A 57 9.18 9.37 5.90
N GLU A 58 9.95 10.05 6.73
CA GLU A 58 10.57 9.44 7.91
C GLU A 58 9.52 9.00 8.96
N TYR A 59 8.36 9.65 8.99
CA TYR A 59 7.27 9.25 9.88
C TYR A 59 6.76 7.84 9.61
N LEU A 60 6.90 7.32 8.38
CA LEU A 60 6.58 5.92 8.05
C LEU A 60 7.36 4.89 8.90
N LYS A 61 8.52 5.25 9.44
CA LYS A 61 9.30 4.39 10.34
C LYS A 61 8.59 4.10 11.66
N TYR A 62 7.59 4.90 12.02
CA TYR A 62 6.98 4.88 13.35
C TYR A 62 5.46 4.72 13.32
N ASN A 63 4.81 5.02 12.20
CA ASN A 63 3.36 5.00 12.13
C ASN A 63 2.81 3.78 11.37
N ASN A 64 1.53 3.53 11.59
CA ASN A 64 0.72 2.64 10.77
C ASN A 64 -0.17 3.50 9.86
N PRO A 65 0.23 3.74 8.61
CA PRO A 65 -0.51 4.62 7.72
C PRO A 65 -1.85 4.00 7.32
N HIS A 66 -2.90 4.83 7.27
CA HIS A 66 -4.23 4.41 6.83
C HIS A 66 -4.24 3.78 5.43
N LYS A 67 -3.30 4.17 4.56
CA LYS A 67 -3.13 3.58 3.21
C LYS A 67 -2.94 2.06 3.26
N THR A 68 -2.14 1.56 4.21
CA THR A 68 -1.92 0.10 4.36
C THR A 68 -3.24 -0.62 4.65
N SER A 69 -4.01 -0.12 5.60
CA SER A 69 -5.32 -0.70 5.95
C SER A 69 -6.33 -0.57 4.81
N LEU A 70 -6.33 0.57 4.09
CA LEU A 70 -7.19 0.81 2.93
C LEU A 70 -6.95 -0.26 1.85
N TYR A 71 -5.71 -0.42 1.41
CA TYR A 71 -5.39 -1.40 0.35
C TYR A 71 -5.67 -2.83 0.79
N LEU A 72 -5.25 -3.22 1.98
CA LEU A 72 -5.50 -4.57 2.49
C LEU A 72 -7.00 -4.84 2.71
N SER A 73 -7.80 -3.85 3.15
CA SER A 73 -9.25 -4.01 3.26
C SER A 73 -9.97 -4.13 1.91
N SER A 74 -9.31 -3.65 0.84
CA SER A 74 -9.75 -3.80 -0.56
C SER A 74 -9.22 -5.08 -1.21
N ASN A 75 -8.63 -6.01 -0.44
CA ASN A 75 -8.00 -7.26 -0.90
C ASN A 75 -6.79 -7.04 -1.83
N MET A 76 -6.19 -5.87 -1.78
CA MET A 76 -5.07 -5.47 -2.63
C MET A 76 -3.75 -5.65 -1.86
N PRO A 77 -2.78 -6.42 -2.37
CA PRO A 77 -1.41 -6.45 -1.83
C PRO A 77 -0.76 -5.07 -1.86
N VAL A 78 0.27 -4.87 -1.03
CA VAL A 78 0.93 -3.57 -0.95
C VAL A 78 2.39 -3.61 -1.40
N LEU A 79 2.82 -2.53 -2.04
CA LEU A 79 4.21 -2.19 -2.26
C LEU A 79 4.59 -1.15 -1.20
N ILE A 80 5.53 -1.48 -0.33
CA ILE A 80 5.87 -0.64 0.84
C ILE A 80 7.36 -0.32 0.89
N TRP A 81 7.70 0.84 1.44
CA TRP A 81 9.10 1.15 1.76
C TRP A 81 9.64 0.20 2.84
N LYS A 82 10.85 -0.34 2.61
CA LYS A 82 11.42 -1.39 3.46
C LYS A 82 11.68 -0.98 4.91
N GLU A 83 11.95 0.32 5.14
CA GLU A 83 12.18 0.85 6.50
C GLU A 83 10.89 1.32 7.20
N ALA A 84 9.72 1.19 6.54
CA ALA A 84 8.45 1.52 7.17
C ALA A 84 8.13 0.55 8.32
N ALA A 85 7.54 1.06 9.41
CA ALA A 85 7.14 0.24 10.56
C ALA A 85 6.23 -0.95 10.20
N MET A 86 5.43 -0.81 9.14
CA MET A 86 4.53 -1.86 8.66
C MET A 86 5.18 -2.86 7.70
N ALA A 87 6.44 -2.65 7.29
CA ALA A 87 7.11 -3.53 6.33
C ALA A 87 7.22 -4.97 6.86
N ASP A 88 7.62 -5.15 8.12
CA ASP A 88 7.72 -6.48 8.74
C ASP A 88 6.36 -7.20 8.78
N PHE A 89 5.28 -6.47 9.07
CA PHE A 89 3.93 -7.03 9.03
C PHE A 89 3.55 -7.50 7.61
N VAL A 90 3.83 -6.68 6.61
CA VAL A 90 3.53 -6.98 5.19
C VAL A 90 4.26 -8.25 4.74
N ILE A 91 5.55 -8.35 5.05
CA ILE A 91 6.38 -9.50 4.67
C ILE A 91 5.99 -10.75 5.45
N ALA A 92 5.82 -10.65 6.78
CA ALA A 92 5.47 -11.80 7.62
C ALA A 92 4.11 -12.41 7.28
N ASN A 93 3.15 -11.60 6.82
CA ASN A 93 1.83 -12.06 6.39
C ASN A 93 1.75 -12.37 4.89
N LYS A 94 2.83 -12.16 4.13
CA LYS A 94 2.88 -12.34 2.67
C LYS A 94 1.73 -11.59 1.97
N VAL A 95 1.57 -10.31 2.28
CA VAL A 95 0.51 -9.45 1.72
C VAL A 95 1.07 -8.31 0.88
N GLY A 96 2.30 -8.44 0.42
CA GLY A 96 2.96 -7.46 -0.42
C GLY A 96 4.46 -7.63 -0.45
N ILE A 97 5.13 -6.64 -1.02
CA ILE A 97 6.59 -6.59 -1.17
C ILE A 97 7.14 -5.29 -0.59
N ALA A 98 8.40 -5.35 -0.13
CA ALA A 98 9.11 -4.20 0.41
C ALA A 98 10.30 -3.83 -0.48
N VAL A 99 10.43 -2.55 -0.83
CA VAL A 99 11.50 -2.02 -1.67
C VAL A 99 12.28 -0.92 -0.96
N ASN A 100 13.57 -0.77 -1.28
CA ASN A 100 14.38 0.33 -0.76
C ASN A 100 14.05 1.64 -1.48
N SER A 101 13.78 1.55 -2.78
CA SER A 101 13.56 2.66 -3.70
C SER A 101 12.41 2.35 -4.65
N LEU A 102 11.69 3.38 -5.10
CA LEU A 102 10.70 3.22 -6.18
C LEU A 102 11.34 2.88 -7.53
N TYR A 103 12.65 3.13 -7.68
CA TYR A 103 13.38 2.68 -8.87
C TYR A 103 13.49 1.15 -8.94
N ASP A 104 13.47 0.48 -7.78
CA ASP A 104 13.52 -0.99 -7.70
C ASP A 104 12.14 -1.63 -7.89
N ALA A 105 11.06 -0.83 -7.85
CA ALA A 105 9.67 -1.33 -7.81
C ALA A 105 9.33 -2.23 -8.99
N LYS A 106 9.72 -1.81 -10.20
CA LYS A 106 9.42 -2.61 -11.40
C LYS A 106 10.11 -3.96 -11.38
N GLU A 107 11.40 -3.99 -11.08
CA GLU A 107 12.17 -5.24 -11.00
C GLU A 107 11.61 -6.15 -9.91
N ALA A 108 11.25 -5.59 -8.75
CA ALA A 108 10.66 -6.34 -7.65
C ALA A 108 9.30 -6.94 -8.01
N ILE A 109 8.45 -6.20 -8.75
CA ILE A 109 7.15 -6.69 -9.23
C ILE A 109 7.33 -7.76 -10.31
N ASP A 110 8.20 -7.51 -11.28
CA ASP A 110 8.47 -8.45 -12.38
C ASP A 110 9.08 -9.78 -11.90
N ALA A 111 9.73 -9.78 -10.74
CA ALA A 111 10.31 -10.97 -10.14
C ALA A 111 9.28 -11.88 -9.45
N ILE A 112 8.06 -11.42 -9.24
CA ILE A 112 6.99 -12.18 -8.57
C ILE A 112 6.34 -13.14 -9.57
N SER A 113 6.27 -14.42 -9.23
CA SER A 113 5.51 -15.38 -10.02
C SER A 113 3.99 -15.15 -9.89
N THR A 114 3.24 -15.67 -10.85
CA THR A 114 1.77 -15.62 -10.81
C THR A 114 1.22 -16.28 -9.53
N GLU A 115 1.82 -17.39 -9.12
CA GLU A 115 1.45 -18.14 -7.93
C GLU A 115 1.70 -17.34 -6.65
N GLU A 116 2.85 -16.68 -6.55
CA GLU A 116 3.19 -15.81 -5.42
C GLU A 116 2.23 -14.61 -5.33
N TYR A 117 1.92 -13.98 -6.45
CA TYR A 117 0.93 -12.89 -6.47
C TYR A 117 -0.45 -13.35 -6.04
N GLN A 118 -0.91 -14.52 -6.49
CA GLN A 118 -2.18 -15.11 -6.07
C GLN A 118 -2.19 -15.39 -4.55
N GLU A 119 -1.09 -15.94 -4.00
CA GLU A 119 -0.93 -16.14 -2.55
C GLU A 119 -1.06 -14.80 -1.78
N MET A 120 -0.42 -13.74 -2.29
CA MET A 120 -0.53 -12.40 -1.68
C MET A 120 -1.97 -11.88 -1.68
N CYS A 121 -2.70 -12.03 -2.78
CA CYS A 121 -4.11 -11.64 -2.87
C CYS A 121 -5.01 -12.43 -1.90
N GLU A 122 -4.81 -13.74 -1.79
CA GLU A 122 -5.56 -14.58 -0.84
C GLU A 122 -5.26 -14.18 0.61
N ASN A 123 -4.01 -13.91 0.93
CA ASN A 123 -3.62 -13.44 2.26
C ASN A 123 -4.16 -12.04 2.55
N ALA A 124 -4.13 -11.10 1.58
CA ALA A 124 -4.75 -9.79 1.73
C ALA A 124 -6.26 -9.92 2.02
N LYS A 125 -6.96 -10.85 1.36
CA LYS A 125 -8.37 -11.14 1.63
C LYS A 125 -8.61 -11.64 3.06
N LYS A 126 -7.73 -12.47 3.61
CA LYS A 126 -7.81 -12.91 5.02
C LYS A 126 -7.62 -11.73 5.98
N ILE A 127 -6.62 -10.87 5.72
CA ILE A 127 -6.39 -9.64 6.50
C ILE A 127 -7.58 -8.69 6.39
N SER A 128 -8.17 -8.52 5.20
CA SER A 128 -9.38 -7.73 4.98
C SER A 128 -10.53 -8.17 5.90
N GLY A 129 -10.79 -9.48 6.00
CA GLY A 129 -11.77 -10.03 6.93
C GLY A 129 -11.48 -9.65 8.37
N ASN A 130 -10.24 -9.82 8.81
CA ASN A 130 -9.81 -9.46 10.17
C ASN A 130 -9.95 -7.96 10.45
N LEU A 131 -9.67 -7.08 9.48
CA LEU A 131 -9.85 -5.63 9.61
C LEU A 131 -11.33 -5.27 9.78
N LYS A 132 -12.19 -5.82 8.93
CA LYS A 132 -13.64 -5.57 8.95
C LYS A 132 -14.30 -6.08 10.23
N ASP A 133 -13.83 -7.21 10.76
CA ASP A 133 -14.34 -7.79 12.01
C ASP A 133 -13.76 -7.16 13.29
N GLY A 134 -12.86 -6.19 13.17
CA GLY A 134 -12.20 -5.54 14.29
C GLY A 134 -11.27 -6.46 15.08
N TYR A 135 -10.74 -7.51 14.47
CA TYR A 135 -9.87 -8.51 15.10
C TYR A 135 -8.67 -7.88 15.81
N TYR A 136 -7.96 -6.98 15.14
CA TYR A 136 -6.76 -6.35 15.70
C TYR A 136 -7.08 -5.47 16.90
N PHE A 137 -8.20 -4.73 16.86
CA PHE A 137 -8.67 -3.94 17.98
C PHE A 137 -9.04 -4.81 19.18
N LYS A 138 -9.82 -5.89 18.96
CA LYS A 138 -10.18 -6.85 20.00
C LYS A 138 -8.94 -7.52 20.62
N LYS A 139 -7.94 -7.85 19.79
CA LYS A 139 -6.67 -8.43 20.26
C LYS A 139 -5.88 -7.45 21.13
N ALA A 140 -5.79 -6.18 20.72
CA ALA A 140 -5.14 -5.13 21.50
C ALA A 140 -5.81 -4.95 22.88
N LEU A 141 -7.15 -4.86 22.92
CA LEU A 141 -7.89 -4.76 24.18
C LEU A 141 -7.62 -5.93 25.12
N LYS A 142 -7.59 -7.17 24.61
CA LYS A 142 -7.29 -8.36 25.44
C LYS A 142 -5.89 -8.32 26.05
N ASN A 143 -4.92 -7.70 25.37
CA ASN A 143 -3.56 -7.58 25.88
C ASN A 143 -3.39 -6.43 26.90
N CYS A 144 -4.36 -5.53 26.98
CA CYS A 144 -4.38 -4.42 27.95
C CYS A 144 -5.13 -4.75 29.25
N LEU A 145 -5.87 -5.84 29.27
CA LEU A 145 -6.66 -6.33 30.43
C LEU A 145 -5.93 -7.47 31.13
#